data_f6926ac0245c48685dcbe998520364f0
#
_entry.id   f6926ac0245c48685dcbe998520364f0
#
_cell.length_a   1.000
_cell.length_b   1.000
_cell.length_c   1.000
_cell.angle_alpha   90.00
_cell.angle_beta   90.00
_cell.angle_gamma   90.00
#
_symmetry.space_group_name_H-M   'P 1'
#
loop_
_entity.id
_entity.type
_entity.pdbx_description
1 polymer ?
#
loop_
_entity_poly.entity_id
_entity_poly.type
_entity_poly.pdbx_seq_one_letter_code
_entity_poly.pdbx_strand_id
1 'polypeptide(L)'
;MKRFALFLFCIFSLCLVHSESSFYVGKGGENHTIMFAESTLENGFFDKSDIWITDKIKANLISSLQCYGGFNCIDLAEAKNILKVQKQLESGIYDDSQSIEIGKLVKAKEVVNIKTTRLPSGSYSINITIFNVEKGTIIGMFSSPKTYESAESYVLQAHYDCVSPILKQLKVKPTQEGKSALAEDKKNAETQAEKNKAVALENAKLEAERSEMAEKQAKIVAEEKARKEAQEKAEFERNQKILADKKAKEAEAYAKAKQQNPFAKETYVTEFENGSKYDSYSVKFTSQTECTITVISEDTKGNKHIYSNSGSYSYGDSILSVNARFANQEIKHVQKINWKGQINFKNGYNNFYLMIPVTSNENAKKIRAEFRKK
;
A
#
# COMPACT_ATOMS: atom_id res chain seq x y z
N MET A 1 2.83 -14.63 7.71
CA MET A 1 4.18 -14.77 8.31
C MET A 1 4.59 -16.21 8.66
N LYS A 2 3.71 -17.14 9.04
CA LYS A 2 4.10 -18.53 9.36
C LYS A 2 4.48 -19.42 8.16
N ARG A 3 4.11 -19.07 6.93
CA ARG A 3 4.42 -19.86 5.71
C ARG A 3 5.77 -19.52 5.09
N PHE A 4 6.35 -18.36 5.40
CA PHE A 4 7.68 -17.95 4.93
C PHE A 4 8.82 -18.66 5.70
N ALA A 5 8.58 -18.98 6.97
CA ALA A 5 9.55 -19.72 7.79
C ALA A 5 9.74 -21.18 7.34
N LEU A 6 8.70 -21.81 6.76
CA LEU A 6 8.79 -23.19 6.29
C LEU A 6 9.62 -23.31 5.00
N PHE A 7 9.60 -22.28 4.15
CA PHE A 7 10.36 -22.26 2.89
C PHE A 7 11.87 -22.06 3.15
N LEU A 8 12.23 -21.25 4.14
CA LEU A 8 13.63 -21.07 4.54
C LEU A 8 14.21 -22.34 5.19
N PHE A 9 13.39 -23.12 5.90
CA PHE A 9 13.82 -24.35 6.55
C PHE A 9 14.11 -25.48 5.55
N CYS A 10 13.35 -25.55 4.44
CA CYS A 10 13.62 -26.52 3.36
C CYS A 10 14.91 -26.20 2.60
N ILE A 11 15.27 -24.91 2.42
CA ILE A 11 16.53 -24.54 1.76
C ILE A 11 17.73 -24.85 2.67
N PHE A 12 17.58 -24.70 3.98
CA PHE A 12 18.65 -24.99 4.94
C PHE A 12 18.84 -26.52 5.16
N SER A 13 17.79 -27.33 5.05
CA SER A 13 17.90 -28.79 5.13
C SER A 13 18.58 -29.43 3.91
N LEU A 14 18.51 -28.81 2.73
CA LEU A 14 19.19 -29.31 1.52
C LEU A 14 20.69 -29.04 1.54
N CYS A 15 21.18 -28.11 2.38
CA CYS A 15 22.63 -27.89 2.55
C CYS A 15 23.31 -28.86 3.52
N LEU A 16 22.55 -29.63 4.30
CA LEU A 16 23.10 -30.51 5.35
C LEU A 16 23.29 -31.97 4.92
N VAL A 17 22.90 -32.34 3.69
CA VAL A 17 23.05 -33.72 3.19
C VAL A 17 24.41 -33.97 2.53
N HIS A 18 25.30 -32.98 2.48
CA HIS A 18 26.62 -33.14 1.85
C HIS A 18 27.77 -33.27 2.84
N SER A 19 27.58 -33.83 4.02
CA SER A 19 28.67 -33.90 5.01
C SER A 19 29.24 -35.30 5.28
N GLU A 20 29.15 -36.21 4.32
CA GLU A 20 30.00 -37.40 4.32
C GLU A 20 30.50 -37.71 2.90
N SER A 21 31.12 -36.74 2.22
CA SER A 21 31.97 -37.05 1.10
C SER A 21 33.28 -37.61 1.67
N SER A 22 33.43 -38.91 1.61
CA SER A 22 34.74 -39.55 1.71
C SER A 22 35.68 -38.81 0.76
N PHE A 23 36.71 -38.14 1.32
CA PHE A 23 37.70 -37.43 0.52
C PHE A 23 38.45 -38.45 -0.35
N TYR A 24 38.08 -38.51 -1.62
CA TYR A 24 38.84 -39.28 -2.62
C TYR A 24 40.09 -38.48 -2.99
N VAL A 25 41.15 -38.63 -2.24
CA VAL A 25 42.39 -37.95 -2.53
C VAL A 25 42.97 -38.52 -3.84
N GLY A 26 42.83 -37.76 -4.90
CA GLY A 26 43.51 -38.10 -6.18
C GLY A 26 45.01 -38.09 -5.97
N LYS A 27 45.68 -39.14 -6.39
CA LYS A 27 47.13 -39.18 -6.34
C LYS A 27 47.71 -38.36 -7.50
N GLY A 28 48.62 -37.42 -7.21
CA GLY A 28 49.37 -36.67 -8.19
C GLY A 28 49.11 -35.14 -8.20
N GLY A 29 48.06 -34.67 -7.53
CA GLY A 29 47.81 -33.24 -7.31
C GLY A 29 48.44 -32.68 -6.02
N GLU A 30 48.91 -33.54 -5.15
CA GLU A 30 49.41 -33.20 -3.79
C GLU A 30 50.55 -32.16 -3.81
N ASN A 31 51.33 -32.12 -4.88
CA ASN A 31 52.39 -31.13 -5.06
C ASN A 31 52.04 -29.98 -6.02
N HIS A 32 50.76 -29.89 -6.41
CA HIS A 32 50.28 -28.83 -7.25
C HIS A 32 49.43 -27.84 -6.46
N THR A 33 49.89 -26.63 -6.38
CA THR A 33 49.10 -25.51 -5.84
C THR A 33 48.52 -24.74 -7.00
N ILE A 34 47.20 -24.64 -7.04
CA ILE A 34 46.43 -23.93 -8.03
C ILE A 34 45.80 -22.70 -7.35
N MET A 35 45.98 -21.51 -7.93
CA MET A 35 45.25 -20.32 -7.51
C MET A 35 44.07 -20.07 -8.42
N PHE A 36 42.93 -19.77 -7.86
CA PHE A 36 41.75 -19.33 -8.57
C PHE A 36 41.65 -17.82 -8.60
N ALA A 37 41.65 -17.24 -9.81
CA ALA A 37 41.42 -15.82 -10.02
C ALA A 37 39.94 -15.42 -9.70
N GLU A 38 39.64 -14.14 -9.76
CA GLU A 38 38.23 -13.68 -9.67
C GLU A 38 37.45 -14.21 -10.88
N SER A 39 36.32 -14.86 -10.57
CA SER A 39 35.42 -15.31 -11.62
C SER A 39 34.70 -14.10 -12.22
N THR A 40 34.59 -14.06 -13.53
CA THR A 40 33.99 -12.93 -14.26
C THR A 40 32.72 -13.33 -15.00
N LEU A 41 31.80 -12.37 -15.11
CA LEU A 41 30.60 -12.47 -15.94
C LEU A 41 30.89 -11.78 -17.26
N GLU A 42 30.77 -12.52 -18.38
CA GLU A 42 30.89 -11.95 -19.71
C GLU A 42 29.53 -11.66 -20.32
N ASN A 43 29.43 -10.51 -20.99
CA ASN A 43 28.27 -9.97 -21.72
C ASN A 43 27.12 -9.44 -20.82
N GLY A 44 26.61 -8.26 -21.17
CA GLY A 44 25.68 -7.39 -20.49
C GLY A 44 24.26 -7.93 -20.19
N PHE A 45 24.08 -9.24 -20.06
CA PHE A 45 22.81 -9.90 -19.72
C PHE A 45 22.71 -10.27 -18.24
N PHE A 46 23.71 -9.91 -17.43
CA PHE A 46 23.75 -10.21 -16.01
C PHE A 46 23.27 -9.04 -15.17
N ASP A 47 22.45 -9.34 -14.19
CA ASP A 47 22.07 -8.41 -13.13
C ASP A 47 23.04 -8.49 -11.95
N LYS A 48 23.06 -7.47 -11.09
CA LYS A 48 23.84 -7.51 -9.84
C LYS A 48 23.48 -8.71 -8.95
N SER A 49 22.27 -9.22 -9.10
CA SER A 49 21.81 -10.43 -8.42
C SER A 49 22.50 -11.71 -8.89
N ASP A 50 23.20 -11.70 -10.03
CA ASP A 50 23.83 -12.90 -10.61
C ASP A 50 25.26 -13.13 -10.10
N ILE A 51 25.82 -12.21 -9.32
CA ILE A 51 27.20 -12.32 -8.77
C ILE A 51 27.41 -13.62 -7.99
N TRP A 52 26.39 -14.09 -7.26
CA TRP A 52 26.46 -15.33 -6.52
C TRP A 52 26.80 -16.55 -7.35
N ILE A 53 26.46 -16.52 -8.66
CA ILE A 53 26.71 -17.62 -9.60
C ILE A 53 28.22 -17.84 -9.76
N THR A 54 28.99 -16.76 -9.90
CA THR A 54 30.44 -16.84 -10.08
C THR A 54 31.14 -17.35 -8.86
N ASP A 55 30.75 -16.92 -7.69
CA ASP A 55 31.33 -17.38 -6.42
C ASP A 55 30.99 -18.86 -6.19
N LYS A 56 29.75 -19.24 -6.47
CA LYS A 56 29.32 -20.63 -6.25
C LYS A 56 29.98 -21.58 -7.21
N ILE A 57 30.09 -21.26 -8.51
CA ILE A 57 30.75 -22.13 -9.50
C ILE A 57 32.24 -22.26 -9.20
N LYS A 58 32.89 -21.17 -8.77
CA LYS A 58 34.30 -21.20 -8.35
C LYS A 58 34.47 -22.11 -7.13
N ALA A 59 33.66 -21.96 -6.10
CA ALA A 59 33.73 -22.77 -4.89
C ALA A 59 33.52 -24.26 -5.20
N ASN A 60 32.53 -24.59 -6.06
CA ASN A 60 32.25 -25.95 -6.47
C ASN A 60 33.42 -26.56 -7.27
N LEU A 61 34.04 -25.78 -8.17
CA LEU A 61 35.19 -26.26 -8.92
C LEU A 61 36.43 -26.48 -8.04
N ILE A 62 36.70 -25.57 -7.10
CA ILE A 62 37.73 -25.73 -6.08
C ILE A 62 37.53 -27.06 -5.33
N SER A 63 36.35 -27.25 -4.75
CA SER A 63 36.00 -28.47 -4.02
C SER A 63 36.19 -29.71 -4.86
N SER A 64 35.73 -29.69 -6.11
CA SER A 64 35.89 -30.84 -7.03
C SER A 64 37.33 -31.14 -7.35
N LEU A 65 38.18 -30.16 -7.60
CA LEU A 65 39.58 -30.35 -7.89
C LEU A 65 40.36 -30.85 -6.65
N GLN A 66 40.02 -30.40 -5.47
CA GLN A 66 40.54 -30.92 -4.22
C GLN A 66 40.13 -32.39 -4.04
N CYS A 67 38.84 -32.71 -4.20
CA CYS A 67 38.31 -34.07 -4.04
C CYS A 67 38.88 -35.07 -5.03
N TYR A 68 38.83 -34.78 -6.32
CA TYR A 68 39.15 -35.76 -7.39
C TYR A 68 40.58 -35.68 -7.87
N GLY A 69 41.25 -34.55 -7.67
CA GLY A 69 42.61 -34.31 -8.11
C GLY A 69 43.64 -34.25 -6.99
N GLY A 70 43.22 -34.02 -5.77
CA GLY A 70 44.11 -33.81 -4.62
C GLY A 70 44.93 -32.53 -4.68
N PHE A 71 44.43 -31.53 -5.40
CA PHE A 71 45.13 -30.24 -5.54
C PHE A 71 45.06 -29.41 -4.27
N ASN A 72 46.11 -28.65 -4.00
CA ASN A 72 46.07 -27.56 -3.07
C ASN A 72 45.52 -26.30 -3.78
N CYS A 73 44.25 -25.96 -3.53
CA CYS A 73 43.57 -24.84 -4.17
C CYS A 73 43.54 -23.63 -3.25
N ILE A 74 43.91 -22.46 -3.77
CA ILE A 74 43.94 -21.19 -3.07
C ILE A 74 43.00 -20.24 -3.83
N ASP A 75 42.04 -19.61 -3.14
CA ASP A 75 41.21 -18.55 -3.72
C ASP A 75 42.00 -17.22 -3.73
N LEU A 76 41.82 -16.41 -4.75
CA LEU A 76 42.46 -15.09 -4.85
C LEU A 76 42.15 -14.18 -3.65
N ALA A 77 40.90 -14.26 -3.12
CA ALA A 77 40.53 -13.50 -1.91
C ALA A 77 41.34 -13.95 -0.69
N GLU A 78 41.60 -15.25 -0.55
CA GLU A 78 42.46 -15.82 0.48
C GLU A 78 43.92 -15.42 0.24
N ALA A 79 44.41 -15.52 -0.98
CA ALA A 79 45.74 -15.07 -1.37
C ALA A 79 45.94 -13.59 -1.07
N LYS A 80 45.01 -12.73 -1.39
CA LYS A 80 45.02 -11.27 -1.05
C LYS A 80 45.11 -11.06 0.45
N ASN A 81 44.38 -11.82 1.25
CA ASN A 81 44.44 -11.72 2.71
C ASN A 81 45.84 -12.10 3.27
N ILE A 82 46.40 -13.20 2.76
CA ILE A 82 47.78 -13.64 3.13
C ILE A 82 48.76 -12.52 2.77
N LEU A 83 48.66 -11.93 1.58
CA LEU A 83 49.56 -10.90 1.10
C LEU A 83 49.36 -9.50 1.75
N LYS A 84 48.10 -9.17 2.11
CA LYS A 84 47.84 -7.96 2.94
C LYS A 84 48.55 -7.99 4.29
N VAL A 85 48.58 -9.15 4.93
CA VAL A 85 49.29 -9.35 6.17
C VAL A 85 50.82 -9.10 5.97
N GLN A 86 51.29 -9.37 4.73
CA GLN A 86 52.72 -9.12 4.35
C GLN A 86 52.98 -7.72 3.81
N LYS A 87 52.00 -6.78 3.86
CA LYS A 87 52.11 -5.36 3.40
C LYS A 87 52.51 -5.20 1.90
N GLN A 88 52.18 -6.15 1.03
CA GLN A 88 52.70 -6.16 -0.35
C GLN A 88 51.67 -5.79 -1.44
N LEU A 89 50.42 -5.46 -1.09
CA LEU A 89 49.39 -5.21 -2.10
C LEU A 89 48.62 -3.91 -1.88
N GLU A 90 48.72 -3.00 -2.83
CA GLU A 90 47.77 -1.88 -2.98
C GLU A 90 46.53 -2.30 -3.73
N SER A 91 45.36 -1.68 -3.41
CA SER A 91 44.05 -2.04 -3.94
C SER A 91 43.87 -1.70 -5.40
N GLY A 92 43.54 -2.69 -6.25
CA GLY A 92 43.20 -2.51 -7.68
C GLY A 92 42.38 -3.68 -8.23
N ILE A 93 41.72 -3.46 -9.37
CA ILE A 93 41.09 -4.51 -10.17
C ILE A 93 42.20 -5.31 -10.83
N TYR A 94 42.22 -6.61 -10.66
CA TYR A 94 43.29 -7.47 -11.15
C TYR A 94 42.93 -8.07 -12.51
N ASP A 95 43.76 -7.82 -13.51
CA ASP A 95 43.73 -8.50 -14.79
C ASP A 95 44.47 -9.84 -14.73
N ASP A 96 44.50 -10.57 -15.85
CA ASP A 96 45.14 -11.89 -15.92
C ASP A 96 46.65 -11.84 -15.56
N SER A 97 47.34 -10.73 -15.90
CA SER A 97 48.77 -10.57 -15.61
C SER A 97 49.02 -10.38 -14.13
N GLN A 98 48.19 -9.62 -13.47
CA GLN A 98 48.24 -9.41 -12.02
C GLN A 98 47.91 -10.70 -11.25
N SER A 99 46.96 -11.48 -11.74
CA SER A 99 46.65 -12.81 -11.17
C SER A 99 47.86 -13.77 -11.24
N ILE A 100 48.63 -13.73 -12.33
CA ILE A 100 49.87 -14.50 -12.46
C ILE A 100 50.92 -14.04 -11.45
N GLU A 101 51.12 -12.73 -11.28
CA GLU A 101 52.08 -12.18 -10.30
C GLU A 101 51.69 -12.56 -8.85
N ILE A 102 50.42 -12.48 -8.51
CA ILE A 102 49.91 -12.98 -7.20
C ILE A 102 50.18 -14.49 -7.07
N GLY A 103 49.91 -15.26 -8.14
CA GLY A 103 50.21 -16.69 -8.17
C GLY A 103 51.67 -17.02 -7.84
N LYS A 104 52.62 -16.22 -8.35
CA LYS A 104 54.06 -16.37 -8.00
C LYS A 104 54.30 -16.12 -6.51
N LEU A 105 53.66 -15.10 -5.96
CA LEU A 105 53.81 -14.73 -4.54
C LEU A 105 53.30 -15.82 -3.59
N VAL A 106 52.19 -16.49 -3.95
CA VAL A 106 51.62 -17.63 -3.16
C VAL A 106 52.22 -18.97 -3.55
N LYS A 107 53.19 -18.99 -4.46
CA LYS A 107 53.86 -20.21 -4.96
C LYS A 107 52.87 -21.17 -5.66
N ALA A 108 51.86 -20.64 -6.28
CA ALA A 108 51.00 -21.44 -7.15
C ALA A 108 51.76 -21.84 -8.43
N LYS A 109 51.54 -23.02 -8.93
CA LYS A 109 52.05 -23.48 -10.24
C LYS A 109 51.18 -23.01 -11.38
N GLU A 110 49.90 -22.99 -11.15
CA GLU A 110 48.86 -22.62 -12.12
C GLU A 110 47.88 -21.56 -11.53
N VAL A 111 47.37 -20.73 -12.42
CA VAL A 111 46.25 -19.86 -12.15
C VAL A 111 45.09 -20.28 -13.04
N VAL A 112 43.93 -20.45 -12.43
CA VAL A 112 42.68 -20.76 -13.12
C VAL A 112 41.77 -19.53 -13.12
N ASN A 113 41.39 -19.11 -14.31
CA ASN A 113 40.39 -18.05 -14.53
C ASN A 113 39.10 -18.68 -15.02
N ILE A 114 37.97 -18.31 -14.40
CA ILE A 114 36.65 -18.81 -14.76
C ILE A 114 35.83 -17.63 -15.31
N LYS A 115 35.29 -17.84 -16.52
CA LYS A 115 34.37 -16.89 -17.14
C LYS A 115 33.01 -17.56 -17.32
N THR A 116 31.98 -16.93 -16.76
CA THR A 116 30.61 -17.36 -16.96
C THR A 116 29.97 -16.46 -18.00
N THR A 117 29.33 -17.01 -19.02
CA THR A 117 28.63 -16.30 -20.06
C THR A 117 27.16 -16.65 -20.02
N ARG A 118 26.30 -15.65 -19.93
CA ARG A 118 24.85 -15.80 -20.12
C ARG A 118 24.52 -15.50 -21.59
N LEU A 119 23.91 -16.47 -22.24
CA LEU A 119 23.53 -16.36 -23.65
C LEU A 119 22.19 -15.59 -23.79
N PRO A 120 21.89 -15.03 -24.98
CA PRO A 120 20.60 -14.39 -25.24
C PRO A 120 19.37 -15.29 -25.01
N SER A 121 19.57 -16.60 -25.11
CA SER A 121 18.54 -17.61 -24.77
C SER A 121 18.23 -17.72 -23.25
N GLY A 122 18.98 -17.00 -22.41
CA GLY A 122 18.92 -17.13 -20.96
C GLY A 122 19.74 -18.30 -20.38
N SER A 123 20.34 -19.15 -21.22
CA SER A 123 21.20 -20.24 -20.80
C SER A 123 22.62 -19.78 -20.45
N TYR A 124 23.34 -20.63 -19.73
CA TYR A 124 24.66 -20.30 -19.18
C TYR A 124 25.73 -21.24 -19.81
N SER A 125 26.94 -20.69 -19.98
CA SER A 125 28.12 -21.46 -20.36
C SER A 125 29.32 -21.09 -19.50
N ILE A 126 30.27 -22.01 -19.35
CA ILE A 126 31.50 -21.78 -18.60
C ILE A 126 32.70 -21.86 -19.54
N ASN A 127 33.62 -20.92 -19.37
CA ASN A 127 34.92 -20.90 -20.02
C ASN A 127 36.00 -20.88 -18.94
N ILE A 128 36.97 -21.75 -19.03
CA ILE A 128 38.08 -21.82 -18.07
C ILE A 128 39.39 -21.66 -18.85
N THR A 129 40.22 -20.77 -18.34
CA THR A 129 41.60 -20.56 -18.84
C THR A 129 42.56 -20.91 -17.74
N ILE A 130 43.57 -21.69 -18.06
CA ILE A 130 44.65 -22.10 -17.13
C ILE A 130 45.95 -21.48 -17.60
N PHE A 131 46.62 -20.76 -16.71
CA PHE A 131 47.92 -20.17 -16.94
C PHE A 131 48.99 -20.92 -16.16
N ASN A 132 50.14 -21.13 -16.77
CA ASN A 132 51.36 -21.52 -16.04
C ASN A 132 51.98 -20.29 -15.42
N VAL A 133 52.16 -20.29 -14.12
CA VAL A 133 52.64 -19.11 -13.35
C VAL A 133 54.12 -18.81 -13.66
N GLU A 134 54.94 -19.82 -13.78
CA GLU A 134 56.36 -19.66 -14.03
C GLU A 134 56.65 -19.05 -15.43
N LYS A 135 55.93 -19.58 -16.44
CA LYS A 135 56.11 -19.17 -17.85
C LYS A 135 55.27 -17.99 -18.25
N GLY A 136 54.25 -17.63 -17.46
CA GLY A 136 53.28 -16.61 -17.80
C GLY A 136 52.45 -16.91 -19.06
N THR A 137 52.28 -18.19 -19.39
CA THR A 137 51.63 -18.65 -20.63
C THR A 137 50.35 -19.41 -20.37
N ILE A 138 49.39 -19.33 -21.27
CA ILE A 138 48.19 -20.16 -21.26
C ILE A 138 48.60 -21.60 -21.57
N ILE A 139 48.24 -22.54 -20.72
CA ILE A 139 48.48 -23.97 -20.91
C ILE A 139 47.21 -24.77 -21.23
N GLY A 140 46.03 -24.16 -20.99
CA GLY A 140 44.77 -24.81 -21.31
C GLY A 140 43.63 -23.79 -21.39
N MET A 141 42.69 -24.06 -22.30
CA MET A 141 41.41 -23.36 -22.39
C MET A 141 40.33 -24.42 -22.59
N PHE A 142 39.26 -24.29 -21.78
CA PHE A 142 38.15 -25.24 -21.83
C PHE A 142 36.85 -24.50 -21.80
N SER A 143 35.91 -24.96 -22.63
CA SER A 143 34.51 -24.52 -22.57
C SER A 143 33.66 -25.76 -22.30
N SER A 144 32.58 -25.59 -21.56
CA SER A 144 31.62 -26.67 -21.41
C SER A 144 31.06 -27.06 -22.78
N PRO A 145 30.96 -28.39 -23.06
CA PRO A 145 30.39 -28.88 -24.31
C PRO A 145 28.87 -28.63 -24.41
N LYS A 146 28.23 -28.25 -23.32
CA LYS A 146 26.79 -27.97 -23.23
C LYS A 146 26.53 -26.59 -22.57
N THR A 147 25.37 -26.10 -22.83
CA THR A 147 24.82 -24.94 -22.13
C THR A 147 23.81 -25.38 -21.05
N TYR A 148 23.61 -24.59 -20.04
CA TYR A 148 22.75 -24.89 -18.91
C TYR A 148 21.56 -23.91 -18.90
N GLU A 149 20.33 -24.45 -18.83
CA GLU A 149 19.11 -23.67 -19.04
C GLU A 149 18.79 -22.70 -17.89
N SER A 150 19.29 -22.99 -16.68
CA SER A 150 19.09 -22.12 -15.51
C SER A 150 20.37 -21.93 -14.71
N ALA A 151 20.43 -20.90 -13.89
CA ALA A 151 21.53 -20.64 -12.97
C ALA A 151 21.78 -21.80 -12.01
N GLU A 152 20.72 -22.41 -11.48
CA GLU A 152 20.79 -23.55 -10.56
C GLU A 152 21.38 -24.76 -11.26
N SER A 153 20.90 -25.09 -12.46
CA SER A 153 21.44 -26.17 -13.27
C SER A 153 22.91 -25.97 -13.60
N TYR A 154 23.27 -24.71 -13.96
CA TYR A 154 24.64 -24.33 -14.23
C TYR A 154 25.55 -24.54 -13.02
N VAL A 155 25.18 -24.03 -11.88
CA VAL A 155 25.99 -24.16 -10.66
C VAL A 155 26.12 -25.60 -10.20
N LEU A 156 25.09 -26.42 -10.38
CA LEU A 156 25.11 -27.84 -9.99
C LEU A 156 25.97 -28.73 -10.89
N GLN A 157 26.05 -28.42 -12.18
CA GLN A 157 26.61 -29.36 -13.15
C GLN A 157 27.92 -28.88 -13.81
N ALA A 158 28.05 -27.58 -14.07
CA ALA A 158 29.12 -27.06 -14.94
C ALA A 158 30.55 -27.39 -14.43
N HIS A 159 30.72 -27.40 -13.10
CA HIS A 159 32.03 -27.71 -12.52
C HIS A 159 32.45 -29.16 -12.76
N TYR A 160 31.52 -30.14 -12.74
CA TYR A 160 31.82 -31.53 -13.05
C TYR A 160 32.26 -31.72 -14.50
N ASP A 161 31.67 -30.96 -15.44
CA ASP A 161 32.05 -31.02 -16.84
C ASP A 161 33.47 -30.50 -17.08
N CYS A 162 33.99 -29.64 -16.20
CA CYS A 162 35.32 -29.05 -16.29
C CYS A 162 36.43 -29.85 -15.58
N VAL A 163 36.10 -30.67 -14.58
CA VAL A 163 37.11 -31.42 -13.77
C VAL A 163 37.97 -32.28 -14.63
N SER A 164 37.39 -33.18 -15.45
CA SER A 164 38.14 -34.14 -16.25
C SER A 164 39.08 -33.47 -17.26
N PRO A 165 38.70 -32.44 -18.02
CA PRO A 165 39.59 -31.66 -18.86
C PRO A 165 40.76 -31.05 -18.11
N ILE A 166 40.50 -30.45 -16.95
CA ILE A 166 41.53 -29.81 -16.12
C ILE A 166 42.55 -30.87 -15.63
N LEU A 167 42.06 -31.96 -15.05
CA LEU A 167 42.93 -33.07 -14.61
C LEU A 167 43.84 -33.59 -15.71
N LYS A 168 43.27 -33.77 -16.92
CA LYS A 168 44.03 -34.21 -18.10
C LYS A 168 45.12 -33.19 -18.48
N GLN A 169 44.77 -31.90 -18.50
CA GLN A 169 45.74 -30.84 -18.85
C GLN A 169 46.88 -30.77 -17.84
N LEU A 170 46.58 -30.90 -16.57
CA LEU A 170 47.57 -30.84 -15.50
C LEU A 170 48.28 -32.20 -15.31
N LYS A 171 48.00 -33.20 -16.17
CA LYS A 171 48.60 -34.52 -16.14
C LYS A 171 48.38 -35.28 -14.82
N VAL A 172 47.34 -34.96 -14.12
CA VAL A 172 46.93 -35.64 -12.88
C VAL A 172 45.95 -36.73 -13.23
N LYS A 173 46.21 -37.94 -12.71
CA LYS A 173 45.37 -39.13 -12.90
C LYS A 173 44.57 -39.38 -11.63
N PRO A 174 43.24 -39.20 -11.68
CA PRO A 174 42.43 -39.56 -10.51
C PRO A 174 42.51 -41.06 -10.24
N THR A 175 42.32 -41.46 -9.00
CA THR A 175 42.19 -42.88 -8.63
C THR A 175 40.97 -43.49 -9.33
N GLN A 176 40.87 -44.84 -9.36
CA GLN A 176 39.71 -45.51 -9.95
C GLN A 176 38.43 -45.17 -9.16
N GLU A 177 38.53 -45.14 -7.82
CA GLU A 177 37.43 -44.68 -6.93
C GLU A 177 37.04 -43.23 -7.22
N GLY A 178 38.03 -42.35 -7.38
CA GLY A 178 37.75 -40.93 -7.73
C GLY A 178 37.06 -40.76 -9.09
N LYS A 179 37.38 -41.60 -10.10
CA LYS A 179 36.65 -41.57 -11.39
C LYS A 179 35.21 -42.04 -11.24
N SER A 180 34.98 -43.10 -10.48
CA SER A 180 33.65 -43.64 -10.25
C SER A 180 32.80 -42.65 -9.46
N ALA A 181 33.35 -42.04 -8.40
CA ALA A 181 32.70 -41.02 -7.62
C ALA A 181 32.35 -39.75 -8.45
N LEU A 182 33.29 -39.28 -9.27
CA LEU A 182 33.04 -38.17 -10.17
C LEU A 182 31.88 -38.42 -11.15
N ALA A 183 31.82 -39.66 -11.69
CA ALA A 183 30.75 -40.06 -12.60
C ALA A 183 29.40 -40.17 -11.88
N GLU A 184 29.39 -40.68 -10.67
CA GLU A 184 28.19 -40.80 -9.83
C GLU A 184 27.69 -39.42 -9.39
N ASP A 185 28.57 -38.56 -8.89
CA ASP A 185 28.23 -37.21 -8.45
C ASP A 185 27.71 -36.37 -9.61
N LYS A 186 28.30 -36.48 -10.79
CA LYS A 186 27.81 -35.85 -12.01
C LYS A 186 26.40 -36.32 -12.34
N LYS A 187 26.13 -37.62 -12.30
CA LYS A 187 24.81 -38.21 -12.54
C LYS A 187 23.78 -37.73 -11.51
N ASN A 188 24.17 -37.66 -10.24
CA ASN A 188 23.32 -37.16 -9.17
C ASN A 188 22.97 -35.69 -9.37
N ALA A 189 23.94 -34.86 -9.79
CA ALA A 189 23.72 -33.45 -10.10
C ALA A 189 22.76 -33.26 -11.29
N GLU A 190 22.90 -34.09 -12.35
CA GLU A 190 21.98 -34.10 -13.50
C GLU A 190 20.56 -34.49 -13.06
N THR A 191 20.40 -35.55 -12.27
CA THR A 191 19.10 -35.97 -11.73
C THR A 191 18.46 -34.89 -10.83
N GLN A 192 19.28 -34.22 -10.01
CA GLN A 192 18.77 -33.14 -9.15
C GLN A 192 18.34 -31.92 -9.97
N ALA A 193 19.08 -31.58 -11.02
CA ALA A 193 18.69 -30.47 -11.92
C ALA A 193 17.37 -30.77 -12.63
N GLU A 194 17.13 -32.00 -13.08
CA GLU A 194 15.85 -32.41 -13.67
C GLU A 194 14.69 -32.32 -12.66
N LYS A 195 14.92 -32.78 -11.42
CA LYS A 195 13.91 -32.62 -10.35
C LYS A 195 13.59 -31.17 -10.08
N ASN A 196 14.61 -30.33 -9.98
CA ASN A 196 14.40 -28.88 -9.75
C ASN A 196 13.61 -28.26 -10.91
N LYS A 197 13.90 -28.65 -12.16
CA LYS A 197 13.15 -28.19 -13.34
C LYS A 197 11.68 -28.62 -13.28
N ALA A 198 11.41 -29.87 -12.88
CA ALA A 198 10.03 -30.35 -12.73
C ALA A 198 9.25 -29.59 -11.65
N VAL A 199 9.88 -29.33 -10.50
CA VAL A 199 9.28 -28.54 -9.42
C VAL A 199 9.03 -27.10 -9.86
N ALA A 200 9.97 -26.49 -10.59
CA ALA A 200 9.79 -25.14 -11.10
C ALA A 200 8.60 -25.06 -12.09
N LEU A 201 8.44 -26.05 -12.96
CA LEU A 201 7.30 -26.11 -13.88
C LEU A 201 5.97 -26.29 -13.15
N GLU A 202 5.94 -27.11 -12.11
CA GLU A 202 4.73 -27.32 -11.29
C GLU A 202 4.36 -26.03 -10.54
N ASN A 203 5.33 -25.34 -9.96
CA ASN A 203 5.11 -24.05 -9.30
C ASN A 203 4.60 -22.99 -10.28
N ALA A 204 5.14 -22.93 -11.49
CA ALA A 204 4.66 -22.01 -12.52
C ALA A 204 3.20 -22.28 -12.92
N LYS A 205 2.80 -23.56 -13.01
CA LYS A 205 1.38 -23.94 -13.24
C LYS A 205 0.48 -23.50 -12.09
N LEU A 206 0.90 -23.74 -10.86
CA LEU A 206 0.17 -23.32 -9.66
C LEU A 206 0.00 -21.80 -9.57
N GLU A 207 1.02 -21.03 -9.94
CA GLU A 207 0.93 -19.58 -9.98
C GLU A 207 -0.02 -19.10 -11.07
N ALA A 208 -0.01 -19.73 -12.25
CA ALA A 208 -0.94 -19.43 -13.32
C ALA A 208 -2.41 -19.69 -12.88
N GLU A 209 -2.67 -20.84 -12.24
CA GLU A 209 -4.00 -21.16 -11.70
C GLU A 209 -4.45 -20.17 -10.61
N ARG A 210 -3.53 -19.78 -9.73
CA ARG A 210 -3.82 -18.74 -8.70
C ARG A 210 -4.13 -17.40 -9.32
N SER A 211 -3.40 -17.01 -10.36
CA SER A 211 -3.64 -15.76 -11.09
C SER A 211 -5.02 -15.78 -11.77
N GLU A 212 -5.39 -16.90 -12.40
CA GLU A 212 -6.71 -17.06 -13.02
C GLU A 212 -7.85 -17.01 -11.99
N MET A 213 -7.67 -17.68 -10.84
CA MET A 213 -8.65 -17.61 -9.75
C MET A 213 -8.77 -16.20 -9.17
N ALA A 214 -7.64 -15.50 -8.99
CA ALA A 214 -7.65 -14.10 -8.51
C ALA A 214 -8.37 -13.18 -9.49
N GLU A 215 -8.19 -13.37 -10.80
CA GLU A 215 -8.91 -12.59 -11.82
C GLU A 215 -10.42 -12.88 -11.80
N LYS A 216 -10.81 -14.14 -11.68
CA LYS A 216 -12.24 -14.52 -11.55
C LYS A 216 -12.84 -13.89 -10.29
N GLN A 217 -12.13 -13.92 -9.17
CA GLN A 217 -12.60 -13.35 -7.91
C GLN A 217 -12.71 -11.82 -7.99
N ALA A 218 -11.75 -11.15 -8.67
CA ALA A 218 -11.81 -9.72 -8.91
C ALA A 218 -13.03 -9.32 -9.78
N LYS A 219 -13.39 -10.12 -10.80
CA LYS A 219 -14.60 -9.90 -11.61
C LYS A 219 -15.86 -10.01 -10.78
N ILE A 220 -15.98 -11.04 -9.93
CA ILE A 220 -17.13 -11.21 -9.04
C ILE A 220 -17.28 -10.02 -8.09
N VAL A 221 -16.19 -9.58 -7.47
CA VAL A 221 -16.20 -8.41 -6.58
C VAL A 221 -16.58 -7.13 -7.32
N ALA A 222 -16.09 -6.94 -8.54
CA ALA A 222 -16.46 -5.79 -9.38
C ALA A 222 -17.94 -5.79 -9.76
N GLU A 223 -18.50 -6.95 -10.12
CA GLU A 223 -19.92 -7.10 -10.42
C GLU A 223 -20.80 -6.85 -9.19
N GLU A 224 -20.43 -7.38 -8.02
CA GLU A 224 -21.14 -7.11 -6.77
C GLU A 224 -21.12 -5.63 -6.40
N LYS A 225 -19.97 -4.97 -6.58
CA LYS A 225 -19.83 -3.53 -6.34
C LYS A 225 -20.73 -2.74 -7.29
N ALA A 226 -20.69 -3.03 -8.58
CA ALA A 226 -21.54 -2.38 -9.57
C ALA A 226 -23.04 -2.59 -9.29
N ARG A 227 -23.43 -3.78 -8.83
CA ARG A 227 -24.80 -4.08 -8.42
C ARG A 227 -25.24 -3.27 -7.20
N LYS A 228 -24.37 -3.13 -6.20
CA LYS A 228 -24.65 -2.29 -5.01
C LYS A 228 -24.79 -0.82 -5.38
N GLU A 229 -23.88 -0.29 -6.19
CA GLU A 229 -23.93 1.10 -6.66
C GLU A 229 -25.21 1.37 -7.47
N ALA A 230 -25.63 0.43 -8.31
CA ALA A 230 -26.89 0.53 -9.05
C ALA A 230 -28.12 0.52 -8.13
N GLN A 231 -28.13 -0.32 -7.08
CA GLN A 231 -29.19 -0.36 -6.07
C GLN A 231 -29.25 0.94 -5.26
N GLU A 232 -28.13 1.45 -4.79
CA GLU A 232 -28.05 2.72 -4.06
C GLU A 232 -28.54 3.89 -4.91
N LYS A 233 -28.17 3.92 -6.19
CA LYS A 233 -28.64 4.94 -7.13
C LYS A 233 -30.16 4.88 -7.33
N ALA A 234 -30.70 3.67 -7.52
CA ALA A 234 -32.14 3.47 -7.69
C ALA A 234 -32.92 3.87 -6.41
N GLU A 235 -32.39 3.55 -5.24
CA GLU A 235 -32.98 3.95 -3.96
C GLU A 235 -32.92 5.46 -3.76
N PHE A 236 -31.80 6.10 -4.11
CA PHE A 236 -31.66 7.55 -4.07
C PHE A 236 -32.67 8.25 -4.99
N GLU A 237 -32.83 7.79 -6.22
CA GLU A 237 -33.81 8.33 -7.16
C GLU A 237 -35.25 8.16 -6.64
N ARG A 238 -35.57 7.00 -6.05
CA ARG A 238 -36.87 6.75 -5.43
C ARG A 238 -37.13 7.69 -4.27
N ASN A 239 -36.13 7.90 -3.40
CA ASN A 239 -36.24 8.82 -2.27
C ASN A 239 -36.40 10.28 -2.71
N GLN A 240 -35.72 10.68 -3.77
CA GLN A 240 -35.90 12.01 -4.36
C GLN A 240 -37.31 12.22 -4.88
N LYS A 241 -37.88 11.21 -5.55
CA LYS A 241 -39.25 11.28 -6.05
C LYS A 241 -40.27 11.39 -4.90
N ILE A 242 -40.11 10.60 -3.85
CA ILE A 242 -40.95 10.67 -2.65
C ILE A 242 -40.86 12.06 -2.02
N LEU A 243 -39.65 12.64 -1.93
CA LEU A 243 -39.46 13.98 -1.38
C LEU A 243 -40.11 15.06 -2.25
N ALA A 244 -40.03 14.94 -3.56
CA ALA A 244 -40.68 15.86 -4.51
C ALA A 244 -42.20 15.81 -4.38
N ASP A 245 -42.79 14.60 -4.33
CA ASP A 245 -44.23 14.42 -4.14
C ASP A 245 -44.72 14.98 -2.80
N LYS A 246 -43.93 14.81 -1.75
CA LYS A 246 -44.23 15.37 -0.43
C LYS A 246 -44.22 16.92 -0.46
N LYS A 247 -43.21 17.52 -1.10
CA LYS A 247 -43.13 18.99 -1.26
C LYS A 247 -44.29 19.52 -2.08
N ALA A 248 -44.71 18.80 -3.15
CA ALA A 248 -45.86 19.20 -3.95
C ALA A 248 -47.17 19.20 -3.14
N LYS A 249 -47.43 18.15 -2.33
CA LYS A 249 -48.60 18.07 -1.44
C LYS A 249 -48.56 19.17 -0.35
N GLU A 250 -47.40 19.45 0.22
CA GLU A 250 -47.25 20.53 1.19
C GLU A 250 -47.51 21.92 0.55
N ALA A 251 -47.05 22.14 -0.69
CA ALA A 251 -47.32 23.36 -1.43
C ALA A 251 -48.80 23.53 -1.74
N GLU A 252 -49.51 22.47 -2.12
CA GLU A 252 -50.94 22.47 -2.37
C GLU A 252 -51.76 22.78 -1.09
N ALA A 253 -51.37 22.12 0.03
CA ALA A 253 -51.96 22.40 1.34
C ALA A 253 -51.74 23.84 1.78
N TYR A 254 -50.53 24.38 1.51
CA TYR A 254 -50.22 25.79 1.78
C TYR A 254 -51.06 26.77 0.94
N ALA A 255 -51.22 26.45 -0.35
CA ALA A 255 -52.05 27.27 -1.24
C ALA A 255 -53.53 27.30 -0.77
N LYS A 256 -54.10 26.17 -0.33
CA LYS A 256 -55.44 26.09 0.28
C LYS A 256 -55.53 26.83 1.60
N ALA A 257 -54.54 26.73 2.46
CA ALA A 257 -54.48 27.46 3.74
C ALA A 257 -54.31 28.97 3.57
N LYS A 258 -53.66 29.40 2.48
CA LYS A 258 -53.55 30.85 2.12
C LYS A 258 -54.91 31.48 1.75
N GLN A 259 -55.86 30.69 1.26
CA GLN A 259 -57.20 31.17 0.96
C GLN A 259 -58.08 31.31 2.21
N GLN A 260 -57.80 30.54 3.27
CA GLN A 260 -58.50 30.65 4.56
C GLN A 260 -57.52 31.24 5.58
N ASN A 261 -57.74 32.45 6.07
CA ASN A 261 -56.89 33.05 7.07
C ASN A 261 -56.87 32.19 8.36
N PRO A 262 -55.75 31.52 8.66
CA PRO A 262 -55.69 30.53 9.76
C PRO A 262 -55.69 31.17 11.15
N PHE A 263 -55.55 32.51 11.21
CA PHE A 263 -55.46 33.25 12.46
C PHE A 263 -56.78 33.89 12.89
N ALA A 264 -57.77 33.95 12.00
CA ALA A 264 -59.03 34.61 12.32
C ALA A 264 -59.68 34.01 13.58
N LYS A 265 -60.07 34.90 14.52
CA LYS A 265 -60.70 34.55 15.82
C LYS A 265 -59.79 33.87 16.85
N GLU A 266 -58.52 33.64 16.55
CA GLU A 266 -57.60 32.98 17.47
C GLU A 266 -56.81 33.98 18.29
N THR A 267 -56.44 33.60 19.51
CA THR A 267 -55.63 34.40 20.42
C THR A 267 -54.31 33.66 20.70
N TYR A 268 -53.21 34.37 20.60
CA TYR A 268 -51.88 33.89 20.88
C TYR A 268 -51.23 34.72 21.96
N VAL A 269 -50.54 34.08 22.88
CA VAL A 269 -49.84 34.73 24.01
C VAL A 269 -48.38 34.35 23.99
N THR A 270 -47.54 35.25 24.47
CA THR A 270 -46.13 34.94 24.77
C THR A 270 -45.79 35.40 26.15
N GLU A 271 -44.99 34.60 26.84
CA GLU A 271 -44.39 34.92 28.13
C GLU A 271 -42.90 35.08 27.89
N PHE A 272 -42.31 36.17 28.35
CA PHE A 272 -40.86 36.36 28.28
C PHE A 272 -40.20 35.73 29.51
N GLU A 273 -39.51 34.66 29.33
CA GLU A 273 -38.79 34.01 30.43
C GLU A 273 -37.50 34.72 30.84
N ASN A 274 -36.96 35.66 30.05
CA ASN A 274 -35.72 36.33 30.44
C ASN A 274 -35.50 37.69 29.78
N GLY A 275 -35.25 38.67 30.57
CA GLY A 275 -34.51 39.88 30.22
C GLY A 275 -35.24 41.20 30.17
N SER A 276 -36.47 41.30 29.71
CA SER A 276 -37.30 42.41 30.11
C SER A 276 -38.30 41.84 31.12
N LYS A 277 -38.08 42.16 32.28
CA LYS A 277 -38.62 41.57 33.50
C LYS A 277 -40.13 41.42 33.51
N TYR A 278 -40.90 41.93 32.52
CA TYR A 278 -42.23 42.33 32.91
C TYR A 278 -43.27 42.46 31.80
N ASP A 279 -42.95 42.14 30.54
CA ASP A 279 -43.92 42.31 29.46
C ASP A 279 -44.38 40.98 28.90
N SER A 280 -45.65 40.66 29.04
CA SER A 280 -46.28 39.62 28.24
C SER A 280 -47.12 40.26 27.13
N TYR A 281 -47.15 39.60 26.00
CA TYR A 281 -47.89 40.08 24.84
C TYR A 281 -48.95 39.09 24.45
N SER A 282 -50.10 39.61 24.06
CA SER A 282 -51.17 38.80 23.50
C SER A 282 -51.58 39.40 22.15
N VAL A 283 -51.74 38.60 21.15
CA VAL A 283 -52.26 38.98 19.84
C VAL A 283 -53.51 38.17 19.57
N LYS A 284 -54.65 38.86 19.51
CA LYS A 284 -55.95 38.31 19.15
C LYS A 284 -56.30 38.76 17.75
N PHE A 285 -56.39 37.85 16.83
CA PHE A 285 -56.78 38.14 15.45
C PHE A 285 -58.30 38.25 15.38
N THR A 286 -58.79 39.45 15.05
CA THR A 286 -60.21 39.74 15.08
C THR A 286 -60.91 39.62 13.74
N SER A 287 -60.18 39.85 12.67
CA SER A 287 -60.66 39.69 11.30
C SER A 287 -59.53 39.12 10.38
N GLN A 288 -59.74 39.18 9.09
CA GLN A 288 -58.70 38.73 8.14
C GLN A 288 -57.48 39.66 8.05
N THR A 289 -57.57 40.89 8.52
CA THR A 289 -56.53 41.89 8.44
C THR A 289 -56.31 42.66 9.74
N GLU A 290 -57.19 42.51 10.71
CA GLU A 290 -57.15 43.22 11.97
C GLU A 290 -56.86 42.30 13.15
N CYS A 291 -56.12 42.85 14.10
CA CYS A 291 -55.82 42.17 15.36
C CYS A 291 -55.89 43.15 16.54
N THR A 292 -56.12 42.64 17.72
CA THR A 292 -55.95 43.38 18.98
C THR A 292 -54.68 42.90 19.63
N ILE A 293 -53.80 43.80 19.95
CA ILE A 293 -52.56 43.53 20.70
C ILE A 293 -52.75 44.03 22.11
N THR A 294 -52.53 43.15 23.06
CA THR A 294 -52.55 43.49 24.48
C THR A 294 -51.13 43.30 25.01
N VAL A 295 -50.66 44.34 25.69
CA VAL A 295 -49.38 44.34 26.41
C VAL A 295 -49.68 44.35 27.89
N ILE A 296 -49.14 43.44 28.62
CA ILE A 296 -49.19 43.42 30.09
C ILE A 296 -47.78 43.73 30.56
N SER A 297 -47.58 44.89 31.12
CA SER A 297 -46.29 45.34 31.69
C SER A 297 -46.39 45.38 33.20
N GLU A 298 -45.35 44.88 33.86
CA GLU A 298 -45.23 44.90 35.31
C GLU A 298 -44.18 45.95 35.73
N ASP A 299 -44.57 46.88 36.61
CA ASP A 299 -43.63 47.87 37.09
C ASP A 299 -42.68 47.31 38.16
N THR A 300 -41.71 48.11 38.58
CA THR A 300 -40.70 47.68 39.60
C THR A 300 -41.28 47.38 40.99
N LYS A 301 -42.56 47.76 41.19
CA LYS A 301 -43.31 47.50 42.46
C LYS A 301 -44.23 46.31 42.31
N GLY A 302 -44.24 45.64 41.14
CA GLY A 302 -45.11 44.48 40.92
C GLY A 302 -46.52 44.80 40.45
N ASN A 303 -46.82 46.07 40.15
CA ASN A 303 -48.13 46.44 39.62
C ASN A 303 -48.20 46.10 38.12
N LYS A 304 -49.33 45.50 37.73
CA LYS A 304 -49.57 45.13 36.33
C LYS A 304 -50.38 46.21 35.63
N HIS A 305 -49.83 46.71 34.54
CA HIS A 305 -50.50 47.67 33.65
C HIS A 305 -50.86 46.93 32.35
N ILE A 306 -52.14 47.04 31.96
CA ILE A 306 -52.67 46.35 30.78
C ILE A 306 -53.01 47.44 29.72
N TYR A 307 -52.37 47.28 28.57
CA TYR A 307 -52.59 48.15 27.44
C TYR A 307 -53.10 47.33 26.26
N SER A 308 -54.20 47.75 25.66
CA SER A 308 -54.74 47.06 24.49
C SER A 308 -55.02 48.12 23.38
N ASN A 309 -54.67 47.75 22.15
CA ASN A 309 -55.02 48.56 20.98
C ASN A 309 -55.25 47.68 19.76
N SER A 310 -56.05 48.23 18.83
CA SER A 310 -56.25 47.58 17.55
C SER A 310 -55.06 47.80 16.65
N GLY A 311 -54.70 46.75 15.91
CA GLY A 311 -53.65 46.77 14.92
C GLY A 311 -54.05 46.02 13.65
N SER A 312 -53.22 46.14 12.67
CA SER A 312 -53.36 45.37 11.42
C SER A 312 -52.32 44.26 11.33
N TYR A 313 -52.65 43.26 10.62
CA TYR A 313 -51.70 42.24 10.29
C TYR A 313 -51.81 41.80 8.82
N SER A 314 -50.73 41.29 8.30
CA SER A 314 -50.68 40.63 7.01
C SER A 314 -49.98 39.27 7.15
N TYR A 315 -50.47 38.34 6.39
CA TYR A 315 -49.88 37.02 6.33
C TYR A 315 -49.69 36.60 4.88
N GLY A 316 -48.50 36.19 4.51
CA GLY A 316 -48.17 35.71 3.19
C GLY A 316 -46.75 35.13 3.18
N ASP A 317 -46.49 34.17 2.33
CA ASP A 317 -45.16 33.53 2.15
C ASP A 317 -44.53 33.02 3.45
N SER A 318 -45.36 32.45 4.35
CA SER A 318 -44.97 32.02 5.69
C SER A 318 -44.52 33.16 6.62
N ILE A 319 -44.75 34.40 6.26
CA ILE A 319 -44.40 35.57 7.05
C ILE A 319 -45.66 36.20 7.62
N LEU A 320 -45.71 36.32 8.93
CA LEU A 320 -46.70 37.11 9.64
C LEU A 320 -46.11 38.46 10.00
N SER A 321 -46.76 39.52 9.61
CA SER A 321 -46.41 40.89 9.99
C SER A 321 -47.55 41.47 10.82
N VAL A 322 -47.25 42.01 12.00
CA VAL A 322 -48.22 42.60 12.92
C VAL A 322 -47.82 44.04 13.17
N ASN A 323 -48.73 44.98 12.96
CA ASN A 323 -48.52 46.42 13.11
C ASN A 323 -49.57 46.99 14.04
N ALA A 324 -49.17 47.79 15.03
CA ALA A 324 -50.07 48.56 15.91
C ALA A 324 -49.40 49.82 16.43
N ARG A 325 -50.20 50.78 16.83
CA ARG A 325 -49.73 51.99 17.52
C ARG A 325 -50.50 52.14 18.81
N PHE A 326 -49.77 52.38 19.91
CA PHE A 326 -50.34 52.70 21.20
C PHE A 326 -50.26 54.19 21.46
N ALA A 327 -51.35 54.78 21.83
CA ALA A 327 -51.43 56.20 22.09
C ALA A 327 -50.79 56.65 23.41
N ASN A 328 -50.61 55.71 24.33
CA ASN A 328 -50.04 55.98 25.64
C ASN A 328 -48.52 56.13 25.60
N GLN A 329 -48.02 57.31 26.06
CA GLN A 329 -46.59 57.63 26.07
C GLN A 329 -45.78 56.85 27.13
N GLU A 330 -46.43 56.26 28.12
CA GLU A 330 -45.76 55.54 29.20
C GLU A 330 -45.13 54.22 28.76
N ILE A 331 -45.61 53.70 27.63
CA ILE A 331 -45.00 52.45 27.05
C ILE A 331 -44.17 52.81 25.84
N LYS A 332 -43.07 53.50 26.05
CA LYS A 332 -42.21 54.00 24.94
C LYS A 332 -41.75 52.96 23.97
N HIS A 333 -41.42 51.72 24.43
CA HIS A 333 -40.88 50.66 23.59
C HIS A 333 -41.95 49.88 22.77
N VAL A 334 -43.25 50.11 23.03
CA VAL A 334 -44.33 49.43 22.29
C VAL A 334 -45.22 50.42 21.55
N GLN A 335 -44.92 51.77 21.56
CA GLN A 335 -45.70 52.80 20.87
C GLN A 335 -45.98 52.49 19.40
N LYS A 336 -45.01 51.86 18.72
CA LYS A 336 -45.15 51.48 17.32
C LYS A 336 -44.72 50.02 17.19
N ILE A 337 -45.67 49.12 17.04
CA ILE A 337 -45.43 47.70 16.83
C ILE A 337 -45.33 47.46 15.32
N ASN A 338 -44.21 46.92 14.91
CA ASN A 338 -43.98 46.43 13.57
C ASN A 338 -43.18 45.09 13.70
N TRP A 339 -43.90 44.08 14.02
CA TRP A 339 -43.31 42.76 14.25
C TRP A 339 -43.44 41.90 13.02
N LYS A 340 -42.37 41.21 12.66
CA LYS A 340 -42.34 40.24 11.56
C LYS A 340 -41.79 38.94 12.07
N GLY A 341 -42.34 37.86 11.61
CA GLY A 341 -41.86 36.51 11.96
C GLY A 341 -42.30 35.45 10.97
N GLN A 342 -41.68 34.31 11.10
CA GLN A 342 -41.98 33.12 10.30
C GLN A 342 -42.94 32.22 11.05
N ILE A 343 -43.85 31.60 10.33
CA ILE A 343 -44.76 30.57 10.84
C ILE A 343 -44.27 29.20 10.46
N ASN A 344 -44.23 28.32 11.44
CA ASN A 344 -43.86 26.93 11.19
C ASN A 344 -45.12 26.09 10.98
N PHE A 345 -45.40 25.75 9.74
CA PHE A 345 -46.56 24.92 9.37
C PHE A 345 -46.55 23.50 9.97
N LYS A 346 -45.41 23.01 10.38
CA LYS A 346 -45.34 21.67 10.98
C LYS A 346 -46.15 21.54 12.27
N ASN A 347 -46.37 22.66 12.96
CA ASN A 347 -47.14 22.70 14.21
C ASN A 347 -48.57 23.16 14.02
N GLY A 348 -49.07 23.24 12.79
CA GLY A 348 -50.51 23.48 12.53
C GLY A 348 -51.02 24.82 13.02
N TYR A 349 -50.25 25.90 12.89
CA TYR A 349 -50.62 27.24 13.37
C TYR A 349 -50.81 27.38 14.89
N ASN A 350 -50.34 26.39 15.68
CA ASN A 350 -50.47 26.47 17.12
C ASN A 350 -49.47 27.38 17.79
N ASN A 351 -48.37 27.69 17.08
CA ASN A 351 -47.40 28.69 17.53
C ASN A 351 -46.74 29.39 16.34
N PHE A 352 -46.24 30.57 16.58
CA PHE A 352 -45.42 31.32 15.66
C PHE A 352 -44.40 32.18 16.42
N TYR A 353 -43.40 32.67 15.69
CA TYR A 353 -42.37 33.51 16.26
C TYR A 353 -42.41 34.88 15.64
N LEU A 354 -42.34 35.91 16.47
CA LEU A 354 -42.18 37.29 16.01
C LEU A 354 -40.87 37.86 16.55
N MET A 355 -40.24 38.71 15.74
CA MET A 355 -39.05 39.44 16.14
C MET A 355 -39.49 40.76 16.84
N ILE A 356 -39.33 40.82 18.13
CA ILE A 356 -39.75 41.95 18.97
C ILE A 356 -38.52 42.78 19.36
N PRO A 357 -38.50 44.08 19.18
CA PRO A 357 -37.41 44.93 19.66
C PRO A 357 -37.40 45.00 21.18
N VAL A 358 -36.23 44.92 21.80
CA VAL A 358 -36.06 44.93 23.26
C VAL A 358 -36.19 46.35 23.85
N THR A 359 -36.03 47.38 23.03
CA THR A 359 -36.13 48.79 23.44
C THR A 359 -36.80 49.61 22.34
N SER A 360 -37.18 50.83 22.67
CA SER A 360 -37.82 51.78 21.74
C SER A 360 -36.94 52.27 20.59
N ASN A 361 -35.67 51.90 20.55
CA ASN A 361 -34.76 52.29 19.47
C ASN A 361 -34.94 51.36 18.26
N GLU A 362 -35.15 51.90 17.07
CA GLU A 362 -35.34 51.14 15.83
C GLU A 362 -34.13 50.21 15.48
N ASN A 363 -32.96 50.55 16.00
CA ASN A 363 -31.73 49.74 15.86
C ASN A 363 -31.50 48.76 17.03
N ALA A 364 -32.47 48.61 17.92
CA ALA A 364 -32.35 47.78 19.10
C ALA A 364 -32.26 46.28 18.75
N LYS A 365 -31.56 45.54 19.60
CA LYS A 365 -31.53 44.09 19.55
C LYS A 365 -32.95 43.53 19.54
N LYS A 366 -33.28 42.75 18.52
CA LYS A 366 -34.57 42.07 18.41
C LYS A 366 -34.43 40.68 19.05
N ILE A 367 -35.44 40.31 19.83
CA ILE A 367 -35.57 38.97 20.38
C ILE A 367 -36.61 38.18 19.60
N ARG A 368 -36.41 36.88 19.49
CA ARG A 368 -37.37 35.96 18.90
C ARG A 368 -38.35 35.54 20.00
N ALA A 369 -39.56 36.03 19.93
CA ALA A 369 -40.62 35.68 20.87
C ALA A 369 -41.52 34.58 20.27
N GLU A 370 -41.76 33.53 21.01
CA GLU A 370 -42.70 32.48 20.65
C GLU A 370 -44.10 32.83 21.13
N PHE A 371 -45.05 32.89 20.20
CA PHE A 371 -46.46 33.04 20.51
C PHE A 371 -47.16 31.71 20.41
N ARG A 372 -47.82 31.28 21.44
CA ARG A 372 -48.57 30.03 21.55
C ARG A 372 -50.05 30.29 21.53
N LYS A 373 -50.81 29.46 20.85
CA LYS A 373 -52.26 29.52 20.87
C LYS A 373 -52.74 29.28 22.30
N LYS A 374 -53.63 30.14 22.74
CA LYS A 374 -54.25 30.05 24.06
C LYS A 374 -55.42 29.10 24.06
#